data_2b0aca46d45771032ad32d8d06515e72
#
_entry.id   2b0aca46d45771032ad32d8d06515e72
#
_cell.length_a   1.000
_cell.length_b   1.000
_cell.length_c   1.000
_cell.angle_alpha   90.00
_cell.angle_beta   90.00
_cell.angle_gamma   90.00
#
_symmetry.space_group_name_H-M   'P 1'
#
loop_
_entity.id
_entity.type
_entity.pdbx_description
1 polymer ?
#
loop_
_entity_poly.entity_id
_entity_poly.type
_entity_poly.pdbx_seq_one_letter_code
_entity_poly.pdbx_strand_id
1 'polypeptide(L)' 'MAVKAYLQITMKINEENRPAAANVYTKYKQPFLDTVAGALTKELLVRAEDVQVLHGFDSLEHAQAYLTSELFNKDVAV' A
#
# COMPACT_ATOMS: atom_id res chain seq x y z
N MET A 1 -9.62 9.04 -13.25
CA MET A 1 -10.74 8.55 -12.42
C MET A 1 -10.56 9.00 -10.98
N ALA A 2 -11.64 9.31 -10.31
CA ALA A 2 -11.57 9.71 -8.91
C ALA A 2 -11.43 8.48 -8.01
N VAL A 3 -10.59 8.60 -6.98
CA VAL A 3 -10.48 7.57 -5.95
C VAL A 3 -11.76 7.59 -5.11
N LYS A 4 -12.37 6.42 -4.93
CA LYS A 4 -13.61 6.28 -4.17
C LYS A 4 -13.46 5.49 -2.89
N ALA A 5 -12.35 4.78 -2.71
CA ALA A 5 -12.04 4.04 -1.51
C ALA A 5 -10.55 4.03 -1.26
N TYR A 6 -10.16 4.07 0.01
CA TYR A 6 -8.77 3.98 0.42
C TYR A 6 -8.57 2.81 1.37
N LEU A 7 -7.45 2.11 1.20
CA LEU A 7 -6.93 1.17 2.18
C LEU A 7 -5.67 1.80 2.78
N GLN A 8 -5.72 2.11 4.06
CA GLN A 8 -4.59 2.70 4.77
C GLN A 8 -3.99 1.67 5.71
N ILE A 9 -2.69 1.49 5.59
CA ILE A 9 -1.95 0.57 6.46
C ILE A 9 -0.94 1.38 7.25
N THR A 10 -1.01 1.26 8.58
CA THR A 10 -0.11 1.96 9.50
C THR A 10 0.84 0.96 10.12
N MET A 11 2.13 1.24 10.03
CA MET A 11 3.18 0.35 10.56
C MET A 11 4.11 1.15 11.44
N LYS A 12 4.38 0.63 12.65
CA LYS A 12 5.41 1.20 13.51
C LYS A 12 6.74 0.60 13.12
N ILE A 13 7.60 1.41 12.52
CA ILE A 13 8.89 0.96 12.02
C ILE A 13 9.98 1.83 12.66
N ASN A 14 10.98 1.19 13.28
CA ASN A 14 12.12 1.90 13.83
C ASN A 14 12.88 2.65 12.73
N GLU A 15 13.47 3.78 13.06
CA GLU A 15 14.17 4.61 12.08
C GLU A 15 15.20 3.84 11.27
N GLU A 16 15.94 2.94 11.90
CA GLU A 16 16.95 2.12 11.24
C GLU A 16 16.38 1.18 10.19
N ASN A 17 15.09 0.81 10.31
CA ASN A 17 14.40 -0.08 9.37
C ASN A 17 13.57 0.64 8.31
N ARG A 18 13.47 1.97 8.39
CA ARG A 18 12.68 2.75 7.43
C ARG A 18 13.21 2.69 6.00
N PRO A 19 14.53 2.71 5.75
CA PRO A 19 15.02 2.54 4.38
C PRO A 19 14.61 1.21 3.76
N ALA A 20 14.62 0.12 4.53
CA ALA A 20 14.19 -1.19 4.04
C ALA A 20 12.69 -1.18 3.72
N ALA A 21 11.87 -0.54 4.56
CA ALA A 21 10.44 -0.41 4.33
C ALA A 21 10.14 0.42 3.07
N ALA A 22 10.89 1.48 2.85
CA ALA A 22 10.77 2.30 1.64
C ALA A 22 11.12 1.51 0.38
N ASN A 23 12.12 0.64 0.45
CA ASN A 23 12.50 -0.23 -0.66
C ASN A 23 11.38 -1.23 -0.99
N VAL A 24 10.73 -1.81 0.02
CA VAL A 24 9.58 -2.71 -0.17
C VAL A 24 8.44 -1.95 -0.84
N TYR A 25 8.11 -0.75 -0.37
CA TYR A 25 7.10 0.10 -0.98
C TYR A 25 7.40 0.33 -2.46
N THR A 26 8.63 0.73 -2.78
CA THR A 26 9.04 1.02 -4.15
C THR A 26 8.95 -0.23 -5.03
N LYS A 27 9.36 -1.38 -4.50
CA LYS A 27 9.33 -2.65 -5.21
C LYS A 27 7.92 -3.05 -5.61
N TYR A 28 6.93 -2.82 -4.75
CA TYR A 28 5.57 -3.29 -4.98
C TYR A 28 4.63 -2.21 -5.53
N LYS A 29 5.07 -0.95 -5.59
CA LYS A 29 4.21 0.14 -6.08
C LYS A 29 3.75 -0.09 -7.52
N GLN A 30 4.68 -0.32 -8.44
CA GLN A 30 4.34 -0.48 -9.84
C GLN A 30 3.54 -1.77 -10.10
N PRO A 31 3.93 -2.94 -9.55
CA PRO A 31 3.09 -4.13 -9.66
C PRO A 31 1.67 -3.91 -9.13
N PHE A 32 1.51 -3.18 -8.03
CA PHE A 32 0.18 -2.85 -7.50
C PHE A 32 -0.63 -2.07 -8.52
N LEU A 33 -0.06 -1.00 -9.07
CA LEU A 33 -0.76 -0.13 -10.02
C LEU A 33 -1.06 -0.84 -11.34
N ASP A 34 -0.17 -1.76 -11.78
CA ASP A 34 -0.30 -2.44 -13.07
C ASP A 34 -1.22 -3.66 -13.04
N THR A 35 -1.30 -4.37 -11.91
CA THR A 35 -1.94 -5.69 -11.87
C THR A 35 -3.16 -5.78 -10.98
N VAL A 36 -3.32 -4.88 -10.01
CA VAL A 36 -4.44 -4.94 -9.09
C VAL A 36 -5.66 -4.23 -9.68
N ALA A 37 -6.77 -4.95 -9.79
CA ALA A 37 -8.00 -4.39 -10.33
C ALA A 37 -8.47 -3.19 -9.49
N GLY A 38 -8.75 -2.08 -10.17
CA GLY A 38 -9.23 -0.86 -9.52
C GLY A 38 -8.17 -0.03 -8.83
N ALA A 39 -6.91 -0.43 -8.87
CA ALA A 39 -5.82 0.31 -8.23
C ALA A 39 -5.55 1.63 -8.97
N LEU A 40 -5.63 2.74 -8.27
CA LEU A 40 -5.41 4.08 -8.85
C LEU A 40 -4.18 4.77 -8.30
N THR A 41 -3.94 4.67 -7.00
CA THR A 41 -2.81 5.34 -6.33
C THR A 41 -2.19 4.47 -5.27
N LYS A 42 -0.91 4.70 -5.01
CA LYS A 42 -0.22 4.14 -3.85
C LYS A 42 0.78 5.17 -3.36
N GLU A 43 0.65 5.58 -2.10
CA GLU A 43 1.47 6.64 -1.52
C GLU A 43 2.08 6.18 -0.21
N LEU A 44 3.31 6.64 0.05
CA LEU A 44 4.02 6.39 1.29
C LEU A 44 4.03 7.67 2.12
N LEU A 45 3.50 7.59 3.33
CA LEU A 45 3.46 8.71 4.27
C LEU A 45 4.40 8.39 5.44
N VAL A 46 5.50 9.12 5.54
CA VAL A 46 6.49 8.93 6.61
C VAL A 46 6.22 9.95 7.70
N ARG A 47 5.86 9.46 8.88
CA ARG A 47 5.59 10.30 10.03
C ARG A 47 6.65 10.06 11.11
N ALA A 48 6.72 10.96 12.11
CA ALA A 48 7.71 10.83 13.20
C ALA A 48 7.55 9.51 13.96
N GLU A 49 6.31 9.08 14.16
CA GLU A 49 5.97 7.93 15.00
C GLU A 49 5.66 6.64 14.23
N ASP A 50 5.35 6.74 12.94
CA ASP A 50 4.99 5.58 12.12
C ASP A 50 5.17 5.85 10.63
N VAL A 51 4.90 4.81 9.85
CA VAL A 51 4.88 4.88 8.39
C VAL A 51 3.52 4.37 7.93
N GLN A 52 2.91 5.07 7.00
CA GLN A 52 1.61 4.68 6.46
C GLN A 52 1.71 4.47 4.96
N VAL A 53 1.01 3.45 4.45
CA VAL A 53 0.86 3.24 3.01
C VAL A 53 -0.62 3.42 2.68
N LEU A 54 -0.90 4.35 1.77
CA LEU A 54 -2.26 4.68 1.37
C LEU A 54 -2.50 4.17 -0.04
N HIS A 55 -3.42 3.20 -0.17
CA HIS A 55 -3.80 2.61 -1.45
C HIS A 55 -5.14 3.18 -1.90
N GLY A 56 -5.18 3.81 -3.06
CA GLY A 56 -6.43 4.36 -3.60
C GLY A 56 -7.04 3.44 -4.65
N PHE A 57 -8.35 3.23 -4.56
CA PHE A 57 -9.11 2.35 -5.44
C PHE A 57 -10.29 3.07 -6.07
N ASP A 58 -10.75 2.56 -7.20
CA ASP A 58 -11.93 3.08 -7.89
C ASP A 58 -13.25 2.67 -7.21
N SER A 59 -13.22 1.67 -6.33
CA SER A 59 -14.39 1.18 -5.60
C SER A 59 -14.01 0.51 -4.30
N LEU A 60 -14.97 0.45 -3.37
CA LEU A 60 -14.78 -0.27 -2.11
C LEU A 60 -14.59 -1.78 -2.35
N GLU A 61 -15.29 -2.32 -3.34
CA GLU A 61 -15.18 -3.75 -3.67
C GLU A 61 -13.77 -4.14 -4.09
N HIS A 62 -13.14 -3.31 -4.92
CA HIS A 62 -11.76 -3.54 -5.33
C HIS A 62 -10.78 -3.41 -4.17
N ALA A 63 -11.00 -2.45 -3.28
CA ALA A 63 -10.18 -2.30 -2.08
C ALA A 63 -10.27 -3.55 -1.19
N GLN A 64 -11.47 -4.09 -1.00
CA GLN A 64 -11.66 -5.31 -0.21
C GLN A 64 -11.03 -6.54 -0.87
N ALA A 65 -11.14 -6.65 -2.18
CA ALA A 65 -10.55 -7.77 -2.93
C ALA A 65 -9.03 -7.79 -2.80
N TYR A 66 -8.40 -6.61 -2.76
CA TYR A 66 -6.95 -6.52 -2.59
C TYR A 66 -6.47 -7.14 -1.27
N LEU A 67 -7.25 -7.03 -0.20
CA LEU A 67 -6.89 -7.57 1.11
C LEU A 67 -6.66 -9.09 1.10
N THR A 68 -7.26 -9.81 0.15
CA THR A 68 -7.10 -11.26 0.02
C THR A 68 -6.11 -11.65 -1.08
N SER A 69 -5.46 -10.70 -1.71
CA SER A 69 -4.55 -10.97 -2.82
C SER A 69 -3.17 -11.41 -2.36
N GLU A 70 -2.46 -12.13 -3.22
CA GLU A 70 -1.06 -12.50 -2.96
C GLU A 70 -0.16 -11.28 -2.85
N LEU A 71 -0.42 -10.27 -3.67
CA LEU A 71 0.40 -9.06 -3.66
C LEU A 71 0.30 -8.35 -2.32
N PHE A 72 -0.89 -8.28 -1.73
CA PHE A 72 -1.08 -7.71 -0.41
C PHE A 72 -0.26 -8.51 0.63
N ASN A 73 -0.32 -9.82 0.58
CA ASN A 73 0.43 -10.66 1.50
C ASN A 73 1.94 -10.47 1.38
N LYS A 74 2.45 -10.29 0.17
CA LYS A 74 3.88 -10.07 -0.06
C LYS A 74 4.33 -8.67 0.35
N ASP A 75 3.47 -7.67 0.14
CA ASP A 75 3.80 -6.26 0.39
C ASP A 75 3.69 -5.92 1.87
N VAL A 76 2.65 -6.38 2.54
CA VAL A 76 2.25 -5.88 3.86
C VAL A 76 2.46 -6.90 4.97
N ALA A 77 2.27 -8.18 4.72
CA ALA A 77 2.31 -9.21 5.74
C ALA A 77 3.70 -9.83 5.97
N VAL A 78 4.72 -9.20 5.44
CA VAL A 78 6.10 -9.70 5.54
C VAL A 78 6.69 -9.41 6.90
#